data_7ca0dd4407b584cdc58492f913bbdd42
#
_entry.id   7ca0dd4407b584cdc58492f913bbdd42
#
_cell.length_a   1.000
_cell.length_b   1.000
_cell.length_c   1.000
_cell.angle_alpha   90.00
_cell.angle_beta   90.00
_cell.angle_gamma   90.00
#
_symmetry.space_group_name_H-M   'P 1'
#
loop_
_entity.id
_entity.type
_entity.pdbx_description
1 polymer ?
#
loop_
_entity_poly.entity_id
_entity_poly.type
_entity_poly.pdbx_seq_one_letter_code
_entity_poly.pdbx_strand_id
1 'polypeptide(L)'
;MRGNLRIEGYAIASADGMIADATGYMPDSLKFESDQRFLSDALDRVQVVCHGRLSHEGHPESHARRRLILTRRAPDLMPDPDNPNTWLWNPSGATLEEACDAVGCGSGTLAIAGGTEVFSLFLKIGYDVFYLARAEQVHLPGGMPVFCQGWFGQSAEDVLRDAGLQPAETCRLEHEVSLVKWTPLISTDIVGRRRPASDAFRIG
;
A
#
# COMPACT_ATOMS: atom_id res chain seq x y z
N MET A 1 19.16 -5.87 -4.60
CA MET A 1 18.51 -5.75 -5.96
C MET A 1 17.06 -6.19 -5.82
N ARG A 2 16.09 -5.33 -6.18
CA ARG A 2 14.68 -5.77 -6.28
C ARG A 2 14.59 -6.82 -7.38
N GLY A 3 14.70 -8.11 -7.10
CA GLY A 3 14.50 -9.18 -8.06
C GLY A 3 13.24 -8.95 -8.93
N ASN A 4 12.44 -9.91 -9.21
CA ASN A 4 11.14 -9.78 -9.89
C ASN A 4 9.98 -9.41 -8.94
N LEU A 5 10.26 -8.73 -7.82
CA LEU A 5 9.23 -8.29 -6.87
C LEU A 5 8.45 -7.10 -7.45
N ARG A 6 7.14 -7.28 -7.60
CA ARG A 6 6.19 -6.24 -7.99
C ARG A 6 5.48 -5.69 -6.75
N ILE A 7 5.43 -4.37 -6.59
CA ILE A 7 4.80 -3.70 -5.45
C ILE A 7 3.53 -2.98 -5.94
N GLU A 8 2.39 -3.38 -5.41
CA GLU A 8 1.09 -2.82 -5.76
C GLU A 8 0.41 -2.22 -4.52
N GLY A 9 -0.02 -0.96 -4.60
CA GLY A 9 -0.77 -0.28 -3.53
C GLY A 9 -2.26 -0.31 -3.81
N TYR A 10 -3.06 -0.45 -2.74
CA TYR A 10 -4.53 -0.48 -2.82
C TYR A 10 -5.12 0.40 -1.72
N ALA A 11 -5.80 1.46 -2.10
CA ALA A 11 -6.46 2.37 -1.16
C ALA A 11 -7.82 2.82 -1.69
N ILE A 12 -8.81 2.91 -0.79
CA ILE A 12 -10.00 3.71 -0.99
C ILE A 12 -9.91 4.95 -0.10
N ALA A 13 -10.19 6.13 -0.66
CA ALA A 13 -10.19 7.39 0.06
C ALA A 13 -11.53 8.11 -0.09
N SER A 14 -11.91 8.84 0.95
CA SER A 14 -13.05 9.78 0.94
C SER A 14 -12.80 10.93 -0.05
N ALA A 15 -13.82 11.74 -0.31
CA ALA A 15 -13.73 12.92 -1.17
C ALA A 15 -12.65 13.92 -0.71
N ASP A 16 -12.44 14.03 0.60
CA ASP A 16 -11.40 14.87 1.21
C ASP A 16 -10.05 14.14 1.43
N GLY A 17 -9.90 12.92 0.87
CA GLY A 17 -8.61 12.23 0.77
C GLY A 17 -8.22 11.35 1.96
N MET A 18 -9.17 10.99 2.83
CA MET A 18 -8.92 10.22 4.04
C MET A 18 -9.26 8.74 3.86
N ILE A 19 -8.44 7.85 4.42
CA ILE A 19 -8.64 6.39 4.43
C ILE A 19 -9.25 5.87 5.74
N ALA A 20 -9.27 6.70 6.76
CA ALA A 20 -9.83 6.39 8.07
C ALA A 20 -10.23 7.68 8.78
N ASP A 21 -11.03 7.56 9.85
CA ASP A 21 -11.36 8.67 10.74
C ASP A 21 -10.15 9.12 11.60
N ALA A 22 -10.34 10.12 12.45
CA ALA A 22 -9.29 10.66 13.31
C ALA A 22 -8.75 9.65 14.35
N THR A 23 -9.47 8.55 14.62
CA THR A 23 -9.03 7.46 15.49
C THR A 23 -8.21 6.39 14.76
N GLY A 24 -8.13 6.48 13.43
CA GLY A 24 -7.47 5.50 12.56
C GLY A 24 -8.37 4.31 12.20
N TYR A 25 -9.66 4.39 12.48
CA TYR A 25 -10.64 3.38 12.10
C TYR A 25 -11.26 3.72 10.73
N MET A 26 -11.40 2.72 9.88
CA MET A 26 -12.12 2.85 8.60
C MET A 26 -13.64 2.77 8.86
N PRO A 27 -14.41 3.88 8.71
CA PRO A 27 -15.84 3.87 9.01
C PRO A 27 -16.62 3.08 7.95
N ASP A 28 -17.81 2.61 8.32
CA ASP A 28 -18.68 1.84 7.41
C ASP A 28 -19.09 2.65 6.17
N SER A 29 -19.17 3.98 6.28
CA SER A 29 -19.42 4.87 5.15
C SER A 29 -18.36 4.81 4.04
N LEU A 30 -17.17 4.28 4.33
CA LEU A 30 -16.08 4.08 3.34
C LEU A 30 -15.98 2.62 2.87
N LYS A 31 -16.84 1.73 3.35
CA LYS A 31 -16.84 0.30 2.99
C LYS A 31 -17.85 0.04 1.88
N PHE A 32 -17.43 0.19 0.64
CA PHE A 32 -18.23 -0.10 -0.55
C PHE A 32 -18.02 -1.54 -1.00
N GLU A 33 -19.11 -2.26 -1.29
CA GLU A 33 -19.05 -3.68 -1.68
C GLU A 33 -18.21 -3.90 -2.94
N SER A 34 -18.34 -3.01 -3.91
CA SER A 34 -17.58 -3.07 -5.16
C SER A 34 -16.07 -2.91 -4.95
N ASP A 35 -15.65 -2.00 -4.07
CA ASP A 35 -14.24 -1.80 -3.71
C ASP A 35 -13.70 -2.98 -2.89
N GLN A 36 -14.48 -3.46 -1.92
CA GLN A 36 -14.10 -4.63 -1.12
C GLN A 36 -13.93 -5.88 -2.00
N ARG A 37 -14.81 -6.08 -2.98
CA ARG A 37 -14.70 -7.18 -3.95
C ARG A 37 -13.46 -7.00 -4.82
N PHE A 38 -13.22 -5.80 -5.36
CA PHE A 38 -12.02 -5.50 -6.15
C PHE A 38 -10.74 -5.79 -5.34
N LEU A 39 -10.69 -5.30 -4.10
CA LEU A 39 -9.55 -5.53 -3.20
C LEU A 39 -9.37 -7.02 -2.91
N SER A 40 -10.44 -7.74 -2.51
CA SER A 40 -10.36 -9.17 -2.20
C SER A 40 -9.86 -9.97 -3.39
N ASP A 41 -10.41 -9.75 -4.59
CA ASP A 41 -10.00 -10.40 -5.83
C ASP A 41 -8.53 -10.11 -6.18
N ALA A 42 -8.04 -8.91 -5.86
CA ALA A 42 -6.65 -8.55 -6.05
C ALA A 42 -5.74 -9.27 -5.04
N LEU A 43 -6.12 -9.27 -3.75
CA LEU A 43 -5.37 -9.90 -2.68
C LEU A 43 -5.29 -11.44 -2.81
N ASP A 44 -6.25 -12.08 -3.47
CA ASP A 44 -6.22 -13.53 -3.76
C ASP A 44 -5.18 -13.91 -4.82
N ARG A 45 -4.71 -12.95 -5.60
CA ARG A 45 -3.73 -13.15 -6.68
C ARG A 45 -2.30 -12.81 -6.29
N VAL A 46 -2.07 -12.20 -5.13
CA VAL A 46 -0.74 -11.79 -4.69
C VAL A 46 -0.10 -12.81 -3.76
N GLN A 47 1.22 -12.78 -3.66
CA GLN A 47 1.97 -13.71 -2.80
C GLN A 47 1.91 -13.30 -1.33
N VAL A 48 1.98 -11.99 -1.06
CA VAL A 48 2.04 -11.44 0.30
C VAL A 48 1.26 -10.14 0.37
N VAL A 49 0.55 -9.93 1.48
CA VAL A 49 -0.11 -8.67 1.81
C VAL A 49 0.66 -7.96 2.91
N CYS A 50 1.06 -6.71 2.67
CA CYS A 50 1.70 -5.86 3.68
C CYS A 50 0.74 -4.77 4.16
N HIS A 51 0.59 -4.65 5.48
CA HIS A 51 -0.26 -3.62 6.08
C HIS A 51 0.23 -3.23 7.48
N GLY A 52 -0.31 -2.15 8.02
CA GLY A 52 -0.06 -1.73 9.39
C GLY A 52 -0.84 -2.59 10.40
N ARG A 53 -0.38 -2.60 11.63
CA ARG A 53 -0.99 -3.40 12.72
C ARG A 53 -2.48 -3.11 12.98
N LEU A 54 -2.94 -1.89 12.72
CA LEU A 54 -4.34 -1.48 12.91
C LEU A 54 -5.20 -1.68 11.67
N SER A 55 -4.61 -2.06 10.53
CA SER A 55 -5.35 -2.33 9.32
C SER A 55 -5.84 -3.77 9.36
N HIS A 56 -7.15 -3.95 9.47
CA HIS A 56 -7.77 -5.25 9.48
C HIS A 56 -8.38 -5.53 8.11
N GLU A 57 -8.03 -6.67 7.55
CA GLU A 57 -8.71 -7.22 6.40
C GLU A 57 -9.94 -8.02 6.92
N GLY A 58 -11.14 -7.58 6.53
CA GLY A 58 -12.39 -8.16 7.03
C GLY A 58 -12.83 -9.45 6.33
N HIS A 59 -12.07 -9.97 5.34
CA HIS A 59 -12.45 -11.18 4.61
C HIS A 59 -12.23 -12.44 5.48
N PRO A 60 -13.18 -13.41 5.51
CA PRO A 60 -13.06 -14.63 6.32
C PRO A 60 -11.79 -15.44 6.05
N GLU A 61 -11.32 -15.49 4.80
CA GLU A 61 -10.12 -16.22 4.38
C GLU A 61 -8.81 -15.43 4.62
N SER A 62 -8.89 -14.23 5.21
CA SER A 62 -7.74 -13.34 5.37
C SER A 62 -6.61 -13.97 6.19
N HIS A 63 -6.92 -14.87 7.14
CA HIS A 63 -5.94 -15.57 7.96
C HIS A 63 -5.07 -16.57 7.19
N ALA A 64 -5.54 -17.05 6.05
CA ALA A 64 -4.79 -17.98 5.20
C ALA A 64 -3.74 -17.27 4.34
N ARG A 65 -3.88 -15.96 4.10
CA ARG A 65 -2.94 -15.20 3.29
C ARG A 65 -1.62 -14.98 4.03
N ARG A 66 -0.52 -15.01 3.28
CA ARG A 66 0.78 -14.61 3.83
C ARG A 66 0.81 -13.12 4.07
N ARG A 67 1.28 -12.70 5.24
CA ARG A 67 1.23 -11.31 5.69
C ARG A 67 2.56 -10.82 6.19
N LEU A 68 2.81 -9.56 5.91
CA LEU A 68 3.89 -8.77 6.48
C LEU A 68 3.28 -7.58 7.22
N ILE A 69 3.27 -7.63 8.54
CA ILE A 69 2.68 -6.57 9.38
C ILE A 69 3.76 -5.59 9.80
N LEU A 70 3.64 -4.36 9.29
CA LEU A 70 4.52 -3.28 9.67
C LEU A 70 4.25 -2.84 11.11
N THR A 71 5.28 -2.92 11.98
CA THR A 71 5.13 -2.57 13.40
C THR A 71 6.45 -2.18 14.06
N ARG A 72 6.45 -1.15 14.87
CA ARG A 72 7.58 -0.76 15.74
C ARG A 72 7.67 -1.58 17.03
N ARG A 73 6.74 -2.52 17.25
CA ARG A 73 6.77 -3.39 18.45
C ARG A 73 7.73 -4.56 18.32
N ALA A 74 8.06 -4.97 17.10
CA ALA A 74 9.14 -5.90 16.84
C ALA A 74 10.49 -5.16 16.81
N PRO A 75 11.60 -5.75 17.26
CA PRO A 75 12.91 -5.12 17.15
C PRO A 75 13.38 -5.05 15.69
N ASP A 76 13.07 -6.06 14.90
CA ASP A 76 13.48 -6.24 13.51
C ASP A 76 12.40 -7.01 12.71
N LEU A 77 12.62 -8.28 12.46
CA LEU A 77 11.75 -9.19 11.72
C LEU A 77 11.55 -10.47 12.53
N MET A 78 10.30 -10.82 12.81
CA MET A 78 9.97 -12.03 13.57
C MET A 78 8.65 -12.64 13.12
N PRO A 79 8.47 -13.99 13.24
CA PRO A 79 7.17 -14.59 13.01
C PRO A 79 6.16 -14.11 14.03
N ASP A 80 4.90 -13.99 13.61
CA ASP A 80 3.80 -13.70 14.52
C ASP A 80 3.47 -14.97 15.32
N PRO A 81 3.50 -14.94 16.67
CA PRO A 81 3.20 -16.11 17.48
C PRO A 81 1.76 -16.61 17.32
N ASP A 82 0.83 -15.74 16.91
CA ASP A 82 -0.59 -16.05 16.82
C ASP A 82 -1.01 -16.53 15.42
N ASN A 83 -0.19 -16.29 14.38
CA ASN A 83 -0.51 -16.69 13.01
C ASN A 83 0.76 -17.11 12.22
N PRO A 84 0.91 -18.42 11.88
CA PRO A 84 2.09 -18.93 11.19
C PRO A 84 2.29 -18.37 9.76
N ASN A 85 1.26 -17.77 9.15
CA ASN A 85 1.33 -17.13 7.85
C ASN A 85 1.74 -15.65 7.93
N THR A 86 2.05 -15.14 9.12
CA THR A 86 2.28 -13.72 9.38
C THR A 86 3.68 -13.46 9.94
N TRP A 87 4.33 -12.41 9.44
CA TRP A 87 5.57 -11.89 9.97
C TRP A 87 5.38 -10.43 10.43
N LEU A 88 5.96 -10.11 11.59
CA LEU A 88 6.04 -8.76 12.13
C LEU A 88 7.35 -8.14 11.65
N TRP A 89 7.27 -6.98 11.02
CA TRP A 89 8.41 -6.32 10.41
C TRP A 89 8.56 -4.88 10.92
N ASN A 90 9.76 -4.58 11.44
CA ASN A 90 10.18 -3.22 11.74
C ASN A 90 11.25 -2.79 10.71
N PRO A 91 10.93 -1.82 9.83
CA PRO A 91 11.86 -1.37 8.80
C PRO A 91 13.14 -0.72 9.35
N SER A 92 13.17 -0.34 10.64
CA SER A 92 14.39 0.18 11.28
C SER A 92 15.38 -0.91 11.66
N GLY A 93 14.94 -2.17 11.78
CA GLY A 93 15.76 -3.31 12.19
C GLY A 93 16.05 -4.31 11.08
N ALA A 94 15.19 -4.39 10.05
CA ALA A 94 15.35 -5.30 8.94
C ALA A 94 14.94 -4.66 7.61
N THR A 95 15.63 -5.01 6.53
CA THR A 95 15.35 -4.54 5.17
C THR A 95 14.09 -5.18 4.58
N LEU A 96 13.54 -4.58 3.53
CA LEU A 96 12.43 -5.19 2.77
C LEU A 96 12.86 -6.53 2.12
N GLU A 97 14.11 -6.65 1.67
CA GLU A 97 14.64 -7.87 1.06
C GLU A 97 14.62 -9.02 2.08
N GLU A 98 15.14 -8.81 3.29
CA GLU A 98 15.08 -9.79 4.38
C GLU A 98 13.64 -10.15 4.76
N ALA A 99 12.75 -9.16 4.83
CA ALA A 99 11.34 -9.39 5.12
C ALA A 99 10.64 -10.22 4.03
N CYS A 100 10.92 -9.93 2.75
CA CYS A 100 10.38 -10.69 1.63
C CYS A 100 10.92 -12.12 1.57
N ASP A 101 12.19 -12.33 1.87
CA ASP A 101 12.79 -13.66 1.92
C ASP A 101 12.15 -14.49 3.04
N ALA A 102 11.99 -13.92 4.23
CA ALA A 102 11.38 -14.61 5.37
C ALA A 102 9.92 -15.02 5.12
N VAL A 103 9.13 -14.16 4.50
CA VAL A 103 7.72 -14.45 4.18
C VAL A 103 7.55 -15.23 2.87
N GLY A 104 8.63 -15.46 2.13
CA GLY A 104 8.62 -16.23 0.87
C GLY A 104 8.06 -15.41 -0.32
N CYS A 105 8.38 -14.12 -0.42
CA CYS A 105 7.98 -13.21 -1.50
C CYS A 105 9.17 -12.69 -2.30
N GLY A 106 10.24 -13.45 -2.46
CA GLY A 106 11.44 -13.04 -3.19
C GLY A 106 11.20 -12.74 -4.68
N SER A 107 10.16 -13.32 -5.27
CA SER A 107 9.64 -12.98 -6.61
C SER A 107 8.12 -13.06 -6.60
N GLY A 108 7.44 -12.13 -7.27
CA GLY A 108 5.99 -12.09 -7.33
C GLY A 108 5.42 -10.73 -6.94
N THR A 109 4.19 -10.70 -6.40
CA THR A 109 3.52 -9.45 -6.05
C THR A 109 3.36 -9.30 -4.54
N LEU A 110 3.79 -8.14 -4.03
CA LEU A 110 3.56 -7.65 -2.68
C LEU A 110 2.46 -6.60 -2.75
N ALA A 111 1.30 -6.90 -2.18
CA ALA A 111 0.21 -5.94 -2.06
C ALA A 111 0.35 -5.09 -0.81
N ILE A 112 0.23 -3.79 -0.94
CA ILE A 112 0.25 -2.83 0.15
C ILE A 112 -1.18 -2.36 0.40
N ALA A 113 -1.74 -2.75 1.56
CA ALA A 113 -3.14 -2.52 1.92
C ALA A 113 -3.34 -1.46 3.04
N GLY A 114 -2.34 -0.63 3.29
CA GLY A 114 -2.47 0.52 4.18
C GLY A 114 -1.86 0.31 5.58
N GLY A 115 -1.98 1.24 6.52
CA GLY A 115 -2.44 2.62 6.53
C GLY A 115 -1.42 3.64 6.04
N THR A 116 -1.63 4.90 6.44
CA THR A 116 -0.88 6.07 5.98
C THR A 116 0.64 5.92 6.04
N GLU A 117 1.20 5.49 7.17
CA GLU A 117 2.65 5.29 7.33
C GLU A 117 3.19 4.18 6.41
N VAL A 118 2.41 3.10 6.22
CA VAL A 118 2.79 1.99 5.34
C VAL A 118 2.79 2.45 3.89
N PHE A 119 1.73 3.11 3.43
CA PHE A 119 1.68 3.68 2.09
C PHE A 119 2.84 4.65 1.84
N SER A 120 3.15 5.52 2.81
CA SER A 120 4.23 6.50 2.69
C SER A 120 5.64 5.86 2.69
N LEU A 121 5.83 4.76 3.42
CA LEU A 121 7.07 3.99 3.36
C LEU A 121 7.27 3.43 1.94
N PHE A 122 6.25 2.77 1.42
CA PHE A 122 6.34 2.15 0.08
C PHE A 122 6.35 3.18 -1.06
N LEU A 123 5.85 4.39 -0.84
CA LEU A 123 6.03 5.50 -1.79
C LEU A 123 7.54 5.81 -1.99
N LYS A 124 8.33 5.80 -0.92
CA LYS A 124 9.79 6.00 -0.99
C LYS A 124 10.52 4.82 -1.62
N ILE A 125 10.04 3.61 -1.38
CA ILE A 125 10.55 2.38 -2.00
C ILE A 125 10.20 2.36 -3.50
N GLY A 126 9.01 2.85 -3.88
CA GLY A 126 8.43 2.95 -5.21
C GLY A 126 7.40 1.87 -5.49
N TYR A 127 6.26 2.28 -6.00
CA TYR A 127 5.20 1.41 -6.51
C TYR A 127 5.39 1.09 -7.99
N ASP A 128 5.10 -0.15 -8.37
CA ASP A 128 4.92 -0.53 -9.77
C ASP A 128 3.50 -0.20 -10.25
N VAL A 129 2.53 -0.26 -9.33
CA VAL A 129 1.15 0.19 -9.54
C VAL A 129 0.58 0.68 -8.22
N PHE A 130 -0.25 1.72 -8.27
CA PHE A 130 -1.09 2.12 -7.15
C PHE A 130 -2.54 2.25 -7.61
N TYR A 131 -3.45 1.53 -6.96
CA TYR A 131 -4.88 1.59 -7.19
C TYR A 131 -5.50 2.51 -6.16
N LEU A 132 -5.99 3.68 -6.60
CA LEU A 132 -6.65 4.65 -5.74
C LEU A 132 -8.13 4.72 -6.08
N ALA A 133 -8.97 4.16 -5.22
CA ALA A 133 -10.41 4.35 -5.27
C ALA A 133 -10.80 5.64 -4.53
N ARG A 134 -11.82 6.33 -5.02
CA ARG A 134 -12.36 7.57 -4.47
C ARG A 134 -13.85 7.43 -4.22
N ALA A 135 -14.26 7.50 -2.95
CA ALA A 135 -15.66 7.61 -2.53
C ALA A 135 -16.06 9.09 -2.59
N GLU A 136 -16.72 9.49 -3.68
CA GLU A 136 -16.93 10.89 -4.07
C GLU A 136 -17.85 11.65 -3.12
N GLN A 137 -18.70 10.97 -2.34
CA GLN A 137 -19.68 11.57 -1.44
C GLN A 137 -19.35 11.41 0.05
N VAL A 138 -18.29 10.68 0.37
CA VAL A 138 -17.86 10.47 1.75
C VAL A 138 -16.84 11.54 2.14
N HIS A 139 -17.04 12.17 3.30
CA HIS A 139 -16.11 13.13 3.88
C HIS A 139 -15.73 12.66 5.28
N LEU A 140 -14.45 12.72 5.62
CA LEU A 140 -13.89 12.33 6.92
C LEU A 140 -13.01 13.47 7.47
N PRO A 141 -13.61 14.58 7.92
CA PRO A 141 -12.86 15.75 8.38
C PRO A 141 -11.91 15.41 9.53
N GLY A 142 -10.64 15.79 9.41
CA GLY A 142 -9.60 15.48 10.41
C GLY A 142 -9.18 14.01 10.44
N GLY A 143 -9.55 13.21 9.44
CA GLY A 143 -9.20 11.81 9.31
C GLY A 143 -7.74 11.55 8.95
N MET A 144 -7.42 10.29 8.73
CA MET A 144 -6.09 9.84 8.34
C MET A 144 -5.95 9.86 6.81
N PRO A 145 -5.02 10.63 6.23
CA PRO A 145 -4.84 10.71 4.78
C PRO A 145 -4.22 9.43 4.21
N VAL A 146 -4.28 9.26 2.88
CA VAL A 146 -3.61 8.15 2.18
C VAL A 146 -2.11 8.17 2.45
N PHE A 147 -1.46 9.32 2.34
CA PHE A 147 -0.03 9.52 2.55
C PHE A 147 0.24 10.58 3.62
N CYS A 148 1.39 10.52 4.29
CA CYS A 148 1.77 11.48 5.33
C CYS A 148 1.77 12.94 4.85
N GLN A 149 2.02 13.20 3.58
CA GLN A 149 1.98 14.51 2.95
C GLN A 149 0.57 15.14 3.00
N GLY A 150 -0.48 14.31 3.09
CA GLY A 150 -1.86 14.77 3.25
C GLY A 150 -2.11 15.55 4.52
N TRP A 151 -1.34 15.32 5.60
CA TRP A 151 -1.41 16.15 6.82
C TRP A 151 -0.97 17.60 6.59
N PHE A 152 -0.26 17.87 5.50
CA PHE A 152 0.18 19.18 5.07
C PHE A 152 -0.65 19.73 3.90
N GLY A 153 -1.82 19.11 3.63
CA GLY A 153 -2.77 19.56 2.62
C GLY A 153 -2.50 19.09 1.19
N GLN A 154 -1.53 18.19 0.98
CA GLN A 154 -1.28 17.65 -0.35
C GLN A 154 -2.26 16.50 -0.67
N SER A 155 -2.87 16.52 -1.86
CA SER A 155 -3.76 15.42 -2.29
C SER A 155 -2.98 14.14 -2.55
N ALA A 156 -3.65 12.98 -2.43
CA ALA A 156 -3.02 11.69 -2.72
C ALA A 156 -2.55 11.61 -4.19
N GLU A 157 -3.30 12.22 -5.09
CA GLU A 157 -2.97 12.29 -6.52
C GLU A 157 -1.70 13.12 -6.78
N ASP A 158 -1.52 14.25 -6.09
CA ASP A 158 -0.32 15.06 -6.22
C ASP A 158 0.90 14.34 -5.63
N VAL A 159 0.73 13.67 -4.49
CA VAL A 159 1.78 12.83 -3.89
C VAL A 159 2.22 11.72 -4.85
N LEU A 160 1.27 11.06 -5.53
CA LEU A 160 1.59 10.03 -6.52
C LEU A 160 2.32 10.61 -7.74
N ARG A 161 1.91 11.80 -8.22
CA ARG A 161 2.60 12.50 -9.33
C ARG A 161 4.02 12.88 -8.95
N ASP A 162 4.21 13.44 -7.76
CA ASP A 162 5.55 13.83 -7.26
C ASP A 162 6.47 12.61 -7.09
N ALA A 163 5.88 11.43 -6.80
CA ALA A 163 6.61 10.16 -6.77
C ALA A 163 6.87 9.55 -8.17
N GLY A 164 6.48 10.25 -9.24
CA GLY A 164 6.72 9.80 -10.62
C GLY A 164 5.70 8.81 -11.15
N LEU A 165 4.49 8.73 -10.55
CA LEU A 165 3.39 7.95 -11.09
C LEU A 165 2.44 8.86 -11.89
N GLN A 166 1.74 8.27 -12.86
CA GLN A 166 0.71 8.93 -13.67
C GLN A 166 -0.57 8.09 -13.69
N PRO A 167 -1.75 8.72 -13.82
CA PRO A 167 -2.98 7.99 -14.04
C PRO A 167 -2.93 7.29 -15.41
N ALA A 168 -3.18 5.99 -15.44
CA ALA A 168 -3.14 5.17 -16.67
C ALA A 168 -4.55 4.73 -17.08
N GLU A 169 -5.34 4.24 -16.14
CA GLU A 169 -6.67 3.73 -16.39
C GLU A 169 -7.61 4.25 -15.31
N THR A 170 -8.85 4.60 -15.70
CA THR A 170 -9.90 5.00 -14.78
C THR A 170 -11.14 4.17 -15.06
N CYS A 171 -11.73 3.60 -14.03
CA CYS A 171 -13.02 2.92 -14.13
C CYS A 171 -13.93 3.34 -12.96
N ARG A 172 -15.23 3.12 -13.13
CA ARG A 172 -16.21 3.30 -12.07
C ARG A 172 -16.56 1.94 -11.50
N LEU A 173 -16.32 1.76 -10.20
CA LEU A 173 -16.67 0.50 -9.51
C LEU A 173 -18.16 0.44 -9.21
N GLU A 174 -18.74 1.57 -8.75
CA GLU A 174 -20.18 1.78 -8.60
C GLU A 174 -20.50 3.28 -8.70
N HIS A 175 -21.77 3.67 -8.51
CA HIS A 175 -22.24 5.04 -8.81
C HIS A 175 -21.39 6.13 -8.12
N GLU A 176 -20.93 5.90 -6.90
CA GLU A 176 -20.22 6.89 -6.07
C GLU A 176 -18.73 6.58 -5.86
N VAL A 177 -18.21 5.52 -6.51
CA VAL A 177 -16.82 5.08 -6.36
C VAL A 177 -16.12 5.00 -7.70
N SER A 178 -15.15 5.86 -7.91
CA SER A 178 -14.21 5.80 -9.04
C SER A 178 -12.90 5.17 -8.62
N LEU A 179 -12.26 4.42 -9.50
CA LEU A 179 -10.96 3.79 -9.30
C LEU A 179 -9.99 4.27 -10.38
N VAL A 180 -8.84 4.76 -9.96
CA VAL A 180 -7.75 5.16 -10.84
C VAL A 180 -6.54 4.26 -10.59
N LYS A 181 -6.05 3.66 -11.66
CA LYS A 181 -4.78 2.92 -11.68
C LYS A 181 -3.65 3.88 -12.01
N TRP A 182 -2.68 3.97 -11.13
CA TRP A 182 -1.48 4.77 -11.27
C TRP A 182 -0.29 3.89 -11.59
N THR A 183 0.52 4.28 -12.56
CA THR A 183 1.73 3.55 -12.99
C THR A 183 2.90 4.50 -13.12
N PRO A 184 4.15 4.03 -12.99
CA PRO A 184 5.31 4.86 -13.23
C PRO A 184 5.28 5.53 -14.61
N LEU A 185 5.75 6.77 -14.67
CA LEU A 185 6.02 7.43 -15.94
C LEU A 185 6.99 6.57 -16.75
N ILE A 186 6.57 6.10 -17.91
CA ILE A 186 7.48 5.45 -18.86
C ILE A 186 8.35 6.57 -19.41
N SER A 187 9.59 6.66 -18.93
CA SER A 187 10.59 7.51 -19.60
C SER A 187 10.80 6.98 -21.01
N THR A 188 10.18 7.62 -21.99
CA THR A 188 10.47 7.41 -23.41
C THR A 188 11.77 8.13 -23.79
N ASP A 189 12.83 7.95 -23.01
CA ASP A 189 14.14 8.47 -23.34
C ASP A 189 15.22 7.40 -23.26
N ILE A 190 15.66 7.03 -24.49
CA ILE A 190 16.99 6.57 -24.85
C ILE A 190 17.42 5.18 -24.36
N VAL A 191 17.50 4.31 -25.36
CA VAL A 191 18.50 3.24 -25.52
C VAL A 191 19.69 3.39 -24.54
N GLY A 192 19.73 2.50 -23.52
CA GLY A 192 20.96 2.17 -22.82
C GLY A 192 21.39 3.08 -21.69
N ARG A 193 20.73 2.94 -20.53
CA ARG A 193 21.38 2.93 -19.19
C ARG A 193 20.32 2.72 -18.11
N ARG A 194 20.20 1.50 -17.62
CA ARG A 194 19.62 1.26 -16.29
C ARG A 194 20.47 2.05 -15.28
N ARG A 195 19.89 3.05 -14.61
CA ARG A 195 20.51 3.64 -13.44
C ARG A 195 20.50 2.59 -12.34
N PRO A 196 21.64 2.31 -11.69
CA PRO A 196 21.63 1.51 -10.47
C PRO A 196 20.88 2.29 -9.39
N ALA A 197 19.97 1.60 -8.70
CA ALA A 197 19.39 2.12 -7.46
C ALA A 197 20.54 2.44 -6.49
N SER A 198 20.64 3.70 -6.10
CA SER A 198 21.64 4.17 -5.15
C SER A 198 21.45 3.48 -3.80
N ASP A 199 22.55 2.94 -3.30
CA ASP A 199 22.78 2.65 -1.88
C ASP A 199 22.37 3.87 -1.04
N ALA A 200 21.39 3.72 -0.21
CA ALA A 200 21.24 4.46 1.04
C ALA A 200 19.86 4.16 1.65
N PHE A 201 19.86 3.37 2.68
CA PHE A 201 19.01 3.66 3.84
C PHE A 201 19.48 2.78 5.02
N ARG A 202 20.57 3.21 5.64
CA ARG A 202 20.69 3.11 7.10
C ARG A 202 20.23 4.46 7.61
N ILE A 203 19.13 4.47 8.33
CA ILE A 203 18.72 5.63 9.11
C ILE A 203 19.39 5.47 10.47
N GLY A 204 20.32 6.38 10.77
CA GLY A 204 20.86 6.59 12.11
C GLY A 204 19.82 7.29 13.00
#